data_360a68ba09db5c3f9fce829d7994313f
#
_entry.id   360a68ba09db5c3f9fce829d7994313f
#
_cell.length_a   1.000
_cell.length_b   1.000
_cell.length_c   1.000
_cell.angle_alpha   90.00
_cell.angle_beta   90.00
_cell.angle_gamma   90.00
#
_symmetry.space_group_name_H-M   'P 1'
#
loop_
_entity.id
_entity.type
_entity.pdbx_description
1 polymer ?
#
loop_
_entity_poly.entity_id
_entity_poly.type
_entity_poly.pdbx_seq_one_letter_code
_entity_poly.pdbx_strand_id
1 'polypeptide(L)'
;MADSRKGEHHANRAREMLRQGRLADAERELRAAVASDPSRGDWMLNLGWTLEAIGRQDEALQLYRQAASLLPTARDPRLAEGLMLAKLGRHDEAAIAFESTLKVDPKCETAVSMLIRSHALAGRHDEAETAYYLALHSIERPATSHLEVARSLLARGDLKRAEHCFRRAIAEGPTLAGARVELARVLLLAERGHETAGLLAEEFRRGGVPSQLTLEAVRIHLAVGRNAEAGTLLEQLARTEPSNPRLHLLLARTMRRRSDLLRAARHAEVASRLSKDLPGLATEAALIAIARGLTDAAREGLARDLDAANSPTDRVDLVELVGALLTVGLVDRAEKLFTARFGRTIRHTHSADAEVLRLGARLSFEQGDVREGRARARKLYRLDPTSIVALHNLALAAIEHRNFPAASAWIARARAIAPSDAGIRKLRTLLWWRRVTSILRRA
;
A
#
# COMPACT_ATOMS: atom_id res chain seq x y z
N MET A 1 15.95 53.69 -23.12
CA MET A 1 15.70 54.13 -21.74
C MET A 1 14.21 54.30 -21.41
N ALA A 2 13.38 54.93 -22.27
CA ALA A 2 11.93 55.08 -21.97
C ALA A 2 11.15 53.76 -21.91
N ASP A 3 11.47 52.80 -22.79
CA ASP A 3 10.78 51.52 -22.84
C ASP A 3 11.15 50.59 -21.65
N SER A 4 12.40 50.63 -21.17
CA SER A 4 12.81 49.88 -20.01
C SER A 4 12.12 50.38 -18.70
N ARG A 5 11.86 51.70 -18.58
CA ARG A 5 11.07 52.27 -17.47
C ARG A 5 9.60 51.82 -17.50
N LYS A 6 9.00 51.73 -18.70
CA LYS A 6 7.64 51.21 -18.86
C LYS A 6 7.56 49.75 -18.48
N GLY A 7 8.55 48.95 -18.92
CA GLY A 7 8.65 47.54 -18.57
C GLY A 7 8.77 47.33 -17.04
N GLU A 8 9.57 48.13 -16.36
CA GLU A 8 9.71 48.07 -14.91
C GLU A 8 8.41 48.44 -14.18
N HIS A 9 7.66 49.38 -14.69
CA HIS A 9 6.32 49.72 -14.17
C HIS A 9 5.36 48.53 -14.30
N HIS A 10 5.32 47.86 -15.48
CA HIS A 10 4.53 46.66 -15.71
C HIS A 10 4.97 45.48 -14.73
N ALA A 11 6.26 45.27 -14.60
CA ALA A 11 6.80 44.24 -13.71
C ALA A 11 6.43 44.48 -12.22
N ASN A 12 6.45 45.73 -11.77
CA ASN A 12 6.03 46.12 -10.43
C ASN A 12 4.52 45.92 -10.19
N ARG A 13 3.68 46.26 -11.16
CA ARG A 13 2.23 45.98 -11.11
C ARG A 13 1.95 44.51 -11.09
N ALA A 14 2.64 43.71 -11.90
CA ALA A 14 2.52 42.27 -11.90
C ALA A 14 2.87 41.68 -10.53
N ARG A 15 3.91 42.15 -9.89
CA ARG A 15 4.30 41.70 -8.53
C ARG A 15 3.22 41.96 -7.51
N GLU A 16 2.53 43.10 -7.58
CA GLU A 16 1.41 43.39 -6.73
C GLU A 16 0.20 42.49 -7.00
N MET A 17 -0.09 42.21 -8.28
CA MET A 17 -1.15 41.27 -8.67
C MET A 17 -0.88 39.84 -8.22
N LEU A 18 0.39 39.38 -8.28
CA LEU A 18 0.81 38.09 -7.74
C LEU A 18 0.57 37.98 -6.23
N ARG A 19 0.89 39.03 -5.46
CA ARG A 19 0.58 39.08 -4.02
C ARG A 19 -0.92 38.97 -3.72
N GLN A 20 -1.76 39.48 -4.61
CA GLN A 20 -3.22 39.44 -4.51
C GLN A 20 -3.82 38.14 -5.08
N GLY A 21 -3.01 37.21 -5.62
CA GLY A 21 -3.46 35.97 -6.25
C GLY A 21 -4.12 36.16 -7.63
N ARG A 22 -4.00 37.35 -8.24
CA ARG A 22 -4.59 37.71 -9.54
C ARG A 22 -3.70 37.27 -10.68
N LEU A 23 -3.59 35.95 -10.90
CA LEU A 23 -2.62 35.35 -11.83
C LEU A 23 -2.81 35.81 -13.30
N ALA A 24 -4.05 35.89 -13.78
CA ALA A 24 -4.34 36.30 -15.17
C ALA A 24 -3.97 37.76 -15.43
N ASP A 25 -4.17 38.64 -14.43
CA ASP A 25 -3.76 40.04 -14.56
C ASP A 25 -2.23 40.18 -14.48
N ALA A 26 -1.58 39.43 -13.60
CA ALA A 26 -0.13 39.38 -13.49
C ALA A 26 0.51 38.88 -14.81
N GLU A 27 -0.07 37.87 -15.46
CA GLU A 27 0.39 37.38 -16.75
C GLU A 27 0.38 38.50 -17.81
N ARG A 28 -0.72 39.26 -17.91
CA ARG A 28 -0.81 40.35 -18.89
C ARG A 28 0.25 41.40 -18.67
N GLU A 29 0.46 41.83 -17.42
CA GLU A 29 1.47 42.80 -17.06
C GLU A 29 2.89 42.27 -17.31
N LEU A 30 3.19 41.03 -17.00
CA LEU A 30 4.50 40.41 -17.24
C LEU A 30 4.79 40.27 -18.76
N ARG A 31 3.77 39.93 -19.57
CA ARG A 31 3.93 39.92 -21.03
C ARG A 31 4.23 41.31 -21.57
N ALA A 32 3.59 42.36 -21.05
CA ALA A 32 3.89 43.74 -21.42
C ALA A 32 5.29 44.14 -20.97
N ALA A 33 5.74 43.71 -19.81
CA ALA A 33 7.11 43.94 -19.33
C ALA A 33 8.14 43.28 -20.25
N VAL A 34 7.99 41.99 -20.57
CA VAL A 34 8.88 41.22 -21.44
C VAL A 34 8.87 41.79 -22.86
N ALA A 35 7.72 42.24 -23.37
CA ALA A 35 7.64 42.87 -24.69
C ALA A 35 8.38 44.22 -24.77
N SER A 36 8.44 44.97 -23.65
CA SER A 36 9.15 46.22 -23.56
C SER A 36 10.69 46.07 -23.50
N ASP A 37 11.15 44.96 -22.90
CA ASP A 37 12.57 44.62 -22.83
C ASP A 37 12.78 43.12 -22.82
N PRO A 38 12.95 42.48 -23.99
CA PRO A 38 13.16 41.04 -24.10
C PRO A 38 14.50 40.53 -23.55
N SER A 39 15.41 41.40 -23.17
CA SER A 39 16.69 40.99 -22.57
C SER A 39 16.62 40.72 -21.05
N ARG A 40 15.48 41.02 -20.42
CA ARG A 40 15.26 40.86 -18.98
C ARG A 40 14.83 39.42 -18.63
N GLY A 41 15.80 38.57 -18.46
CA GLY A 41 15.58 37.16 -18.06
C GLY A 41 14.85 36.97 -16.72
N ASP A 42 14.99 37.96 -15.81
CA ASP A 42 14.24 37.97 -14.52
C ASP A 42 12.72 38.12 -14.71
N TRP A 43 12.29 38.92 -15.70
CA TRP A 43 10.87 39.06 -16.02
C TRP A 43 10.32 37.82 -16.74
N MET A 44 11.14 37.19 -17.61
CA MET A 44 10.78 35.92 -18.24
C MET A 44 10.64 34.80 -17.21
N LEU A 45 11.52 34.73 -16.21
CA LEU A 45 11.43 33.80 -15.13
C LEU A 45 10.12 33.97 -14.30
N ASN A 46 9.79 35.22 -13.96
CA ASN A 46 8.54 35.56 -13.27
C ASN A 46 7.30 35.21 -14.10
N LEU A 47 7.33 35.46 -15.43
CA LEU A 47 6.25 35.05 -16.33
C LEU A 47 6.13 33.53 -16.41
N GLY A 48 7.24 32.80 -16.43
CA GLY A 48 7.28 31.34 -16.40
C GLY A 48 6.61 30.80 -15.14
N TRP A 49 6.93 31.30 -13.95
CA TRP A 49 6.28 30.92 -12.70
C TRP A 49 4.78 31.22 -12.68
N THR A 50 4.39 32.36 -13.26
CA THR A 50 2.98 32.73 -13.37
C THR A 50 2.23 31.76 -14.28
N LEU A 51 2.81 31.42 -15.44
CA LEU A 51 2.22 30.46 -16.38
C LEU A 51 2.16 29.04 -15.81
N GLU A 52 3.17 28.64 -15.06
CA GLU A 52 3.14 27.36 -14.34
C GLU A 52 1.97 27.31 -13.33
N ALA A 53 1.77 28.38 -12.57
CA ALA A 53 0.66 28.48 -11.62
C ALA A 53 -0.72 28.45 -12.28
N ILE A 54 -0.81 28.93 -13.54
CA ILE A 54 -2.05 28.87 -14.37
C ILE A 54 -2.20 27.50 -15.04
N GLY A 55 -1.14 26.65 -15.06
CA GLY A 55 -1.16 25.34 -15.69
C GLY A 55 -0.64 25.30 -17.14
N ARG A 56 -0.09 26.40 -17.65
CA ARG A 56 0.50 26.47 -19.02
C ARG A 56 1.97 26.04 -19.00
N GLN A 57 2.18 24.75 -18.78
CA GLN A 57 3.48 24.16 -18.48
C GLN A 57 4.51 24.27 -19.61
N ASP A 58 4.09 24.05 -20.87
CA ASP A 58 4.99 24.09 -22.01
C ASP A 58 5.51 25.51 -22.28
N GLU A 59 4.67 26.52 -22.12
CA GLU A 59 5.08 27.92 -22.28
C GLU A 59 6.01 28.35 -21.12
N ALA A 60 5.72 27.92 -19.91
CA ALA A 60 6.58 28.15 -18.75
C ALA A 60 7.98 27.57 -19.00
N LEU A 61 8.05 26.32 -19.50
CA LEU A 61 9.34 25.66 -19.82
C LEU A 61 10.14 26.43 -20.84
N GLN A 62 9.50 26.94 -21.91
CA GLN A 62 10.18 27.77 -22.93
C GLN A 62 10.76 29.05 -22.32
N LEU A 63 10.00 29.70 -21.42
CA LEU A 63 10.45 30.91 -20.75
C LEU A 63 11.60 30.65 -19.77
N TYR A 64 11.58 29.53 -19.06
CA TYR A 64 12.69 29.13 -18.18
C TYR A 64 13.97 28.91 -18.98
N ARG A 65 13.91 28.27 -20.15
CA ARG A 65 15.06 28.11 -21.08
C ARG A 65 15.60 29.42 -21.58
N GLN A 66 14.71 30.33 -21.99
CA GLN A 66 15.11 31.68 -22.41
C GLN A 66 15.73 32.47 -21.25
N ALA A 67 15.11 32.44 -20.08
CA ALA A 67 15.68 33.10 -18.89
C ALA A 67 17.04 32.52 -18.54
N ALA A 68 17.25 31.21 -18.64
CA ALA A 68 18.53 30.54 -18.35
C ALA A 68 19.64 30.98 -19.32
N SER A 69 19.29 31.24 -20.58
CA SER A 69 20.24 31.74 -21.58
C SER A 69 20.64 33.19 -21.33
N LEU A 70 19.68 34.02 -20.86
CA LEU A 70 19.91 35.44 -20.58
C LEU A 70 20.60 35.66 -19.21
N LEU A 71 20.46 34.74 -18.29
CA LEU A 71 21.01 34.81 -16.93
C LEU A 71 21.99 33.64 -16.67
N PRO A 72 23.15 33.60 -17.33
CA PRO A 72 24.04 32.44 -17.28
C PRO A 72 24.63 32.16 -15.90
N THR A 73 24.70 33.14 -15.02
CA THR A 73 25.23 33.05 -13.66
C THR A 73 24.14 32.85 -12.59
N ALA A 74 22.85 32.88 -12.98
CA ALA A 74 21.75 32.66 -12.06
C ALA A 74 21.37 31.19 -12.05
N ARG A 75 21.18 30.62 -10.85
CA ARG A 75 20.74 29.23 -10.67
C ARG A 75 19.24 29.04 -10.92
N ASP A 76 18.42 30.05 -10.55
CA ASP A 76 16.96 29.90 -10.45
C ASP A 76 16.28 29.55 -11.78
N PRO A 77 16.65 30.11 -12.97
CA PRO A 77 16.05 29.72 -14.23
C PRO A 77 16.33 28.24 -14.58
N ARG A 78 17.55 27.74 -14.36
CA ARG A 78 17.93 26.34 -14.62
C ARG A 78 17.27 25.39 -13.67
N LEU A 79 17.17 25.79 -12.40
CA LEU A 79 16.47 25.04 -11.38
C LEU A 79 14.98 24.92 -11.73
N ALA A 80 14.34 26.02 -12.14
CA ALA A 80 12.95 26.03 -12.56
C ALA A 80 12.72 25.17 -13.80
N GLU A 81 13.63 25.23 -14.80
CA GLU A 81 13.60 24.34 -15.97
C GLU A 81 13.64 22.86 -15.54
N GLY A 82 14.60 22.49 -14.68
CA GLY A 82 14.75 21.12 -14.20
C GLY A 82 13.52 20.63 -13.43
N LEU A 83 12.97 21.44 -12.55
CA LEU A 83 11.75 21.12 -11.79
C LEU A 83 10.55 20.92 -12.72
N MET A 84 10.39 21.77 -13.75
CA MET A 84 9.32 21.63 -14.72
C MET A 84 9.47 20.35 -15.55
N LEU A 85 10.68 20.06 -16.03
CA LEU A 85 10.98 18.83 -16.79
C LEU A 85 10.71 17.58 -15.94
N ALA A 86 11.10 17.57 -14.67
CA ALA A 86 10.82 16.48 -13.75
C ALA A 86 9.31 16.29 -13.53
N LYS A 87 8.55 17.38 -13.42
CA LYS A 87 7.08 17.37 -13.30
C LYS A 87 6.39 16.80 -14.56
N LEU A 88 6.98 17.05 -15.74
CA LEU A 88 6.52 16.51 -17.03
C LEU A 88 6.98 15.06 -17.26
N GLY A 89 7.71 14.45 -16.34
CA GLY A 89 8.25 13.09 -16.47
C GLY A 89 9.47 12.98 -17.40
N ARG A 90 10.04 14.11 -17.85
CA ARG A 90 11.20 14.18 -18.74
C ARG A 90 12.50 14.11 -17.94
N HIS A 91 12.70 12.96 -17.26
CA HIS A 91 13.73 12.82 -16.22
C HIS A 91 15.16 12.97 -16.74
N ASP A 92 15.46 12.53 -17.97
CA ASP A 92 16.79 12.68 -18.56
C ASP A 92 17.14 14.15 -18.81
N GLU A 93 16.21 14.93 -19.34
CA GLU A 93 16.41 16.36 -19.54
C GLU A 93 16.45 17.14 -18.22
N ALA A 94 15.64 16.71 -17.24
CA ALA A 94 15.66 17.29 -15.90
C ALA A 94 17.03 17.12 -15.23
N ALA A 95 17.66 15.94 -15.37
CA ALA A 95 18.99 15.69 -14.83
C ALA A 95 20.03 16.65 -15.42
N ILE A 96 20.02 16.88 -16.74
CA ILE A 96 20.91 17.85 -17.41
C ILE A 96 20.71 19.28 -16.88
N ALA A 97 19.45 19.68 -16.66
CA ALA A 97 19.14 21.01 -16.12
C ALA A 97 19.63 21.17 -14.67
N PHE A 98 19.47 20.13 -13.83
CA PHE A 98 19.99 20.14 -12.45
C PHE A 98 21.51 20.10 -12.40
N GLU A 99 22.20 19.34 -13.24
CA GLU A 99 23.65 19.39 -13.37
C GLU A 99 24.12 20.80 -13.76
N SER A 100 23.42 21.46 -14.68
CA SER A 100 23.70 22.84 -15.08
C SER A 100 23.46 23.84 -13.94
N THR A 101 22.49 23.56 -13.07
CA THR A 101 22.25 24.33 -11.83
C THR A 101 23.43 24.19 -10.87
N LEU A 102 23.92 22.96 -10.68
CA LEU A 102 25.03 22.65 -9.77
C LEU A 102 26.38 23.18 -10.24
N LYS A 103 26.55 23.41 -11.54
CA LYS A 103 27.73 24.14 -12.05
C LYS A 103 27.76 25.60 -11.60
N VAL A 104 26.59 26.21 -11.39
CA VAL A 104 26.45 27.59 -10.90
C VAL A 104 26.44 27.65 -9.38
N ASP A 105 25.69 26.75 -8.73
CA ASP A 105 25.58 26.64 -7.29
C ASP A 105 25.75 25.18 -6.83
N PRO A 106 26.99 24.75 -6.52
CA PRO A 106 27.26 23.38 -6.08
C PRO A 106 26.61 23.01 -4.74
N LYS A 107 26.13 23.98 -3.97
CA LYS A 107 25.47 23.77 -2.67
C LYS A 107 23.95 23.80 -2.74
N CYS A 108 23.37 23.84 -3.93
CA CYS A 108 21.92 23.82 -4.10
C CYS A 108 21.34 22.45 -3.77
N GLU A 109 20.90 22.26 -2.51
CA GLU A 109 20.35 20.99 -2.02
C GLU A 109 19.17 20.50 -2.88
N THR A 110 18.28 21.44 -3.30
CA THR A 110 17.15 21.08 -4.15
C THR A 110 17.63 20.49 -5.49
N ALA A 111 18.63 21.10 -6.13
CA ALA A 111 19.14 20.60 -7.40
C ALA A 111 19.77 19.21 -7.26
N VAL A 112 20.57 18.97 -6.22
CA VAL A 112 21.20 17.66 -5.97
C VAL A 112 20.15 16.58 -5.67
N SER A 113 19.21 16.86 -4.78
CA SER A 113 18.18 15.88 -4.42
C SER A 113 17.28 15.53 -5.61
N MET A 114 16.93 16.53 -6.43
CA MET A 114 16.14 16.32 -7.64
C MET A 114 16.94 15.66 -8.77
N LEU A 115 18.26 15.86 -8.84
CA LEU A 115 19.15 15.12 -9.73
C LEU A 115 19.17 13.63 -9.38
N ILE A 116 19.37 13.29 -8.10
CA ILE A 116 19.32 11.92 -7.60
C ILE A 116 18.01 11.27 -7.98
N ARG A 117 16.90 11.96 -7.70
CA ARG A 117 15.55 11.50 -8.02
C ARG A 117 15.34 11.29 -9.53
N SER A 118 15.80 12.24 -10.36
CA SER A 118 15.65 12.17 -11.82
C SER A 118 16.42 10.98 -12.39
N HIS A 119 17.66 10.74 -11.96
CA HIS A 119 18.43 9.56 -12.34
C HIS A 119 17.73 8.27 -11.88
N ALA A 120 17.24 8.21 -10.65
CA ALA A 120 16.53 7.03 -10.14
C ALA A 120 15.26 6.72 -10.95
N LEU A 121 14.45 7.74 -11.30
CA LEU A 121 13.23 7.57 -12.08
C LEU A 121 13.50 7.24 -13.55
N ALA A 122 14.66 7.65 -14.07
CA ALA A 122 15.15 7.22 -15.39
C ALA A 122 15.78 5.82 -15.38
N GLY A 123 15.81 5.13 -14.23
CA GLY A 123 16.44 3.81 -14.07
C GLY A 123 17.98 3.85 -13.97
N ARG A 124 18.59 5.03 -13.92
CA ARG A 124 20.03 5.25 -13.82
C ARG A 124 20.46 5.32 -12.36
N HIS A 125 20.40 4.18 -11.68
CA HIS A 125 20.63 4.12 -10.24
C HIS A 125 22.07 4.39 -9.83
N ASP A 126 23.06 4.04 -10.67
CA ASP A 126 24.48 4.25 -10.40
C ASP A 126 24.84 5.75 -10.47
N GLU A 127 24.24 6.47 -11.43
CA GLU A 127 24.37 7.94 -11.53
C GLU A 127 23.66 8.64 -10.36
N ALA A 128 22.53 8.09 -9.90
CA ALA A 128 21.87 8.58 -8.69
C ALA A 128 22.77 8.45 -7.45
N GLU A 129 23.48 7.33 -7.29
CA GLU A 129 24.46 7.13 -6.21
C GLU A 129 25.65 8.08 -6.36
N THR A 130 26.16 8.28 -7.57
CA THR A 130 27.25 9.25 -7.83
C THR A 130 26.85 10.67 -7.42
N ALA A 131 25.67 11.11 -7.84
CA ALA A 131 25.13 12.42 -7.44
C ALA A 131 24.96 12.52 -5.91
N TYR A 132 24.56 11.45 -5.25
CA TYR A 132 24.45 11.39 -3.80
C TYR A 132 25.82 11.56 -3.10
N TYR A 133 26.89 10.89 -3.57
CA TYR A 133 28.22 11.07 -3.01
C TYR A 133 28.74 12.51 -3.19
N LEU A 134 28.41 13.15 -4.29
CA LEU A 134 28.70 14.58 -4.48
C LEU A 134 27.96 15.45 -3.45
N ALA A 135 26.69 15.14 -3.16
CA ALA A 135 25.91 15.82 -2.12
C ALA A 135 26.57 15.75 -0.74
N LEU A 136 27.08 14.58 -0.36
CA LEU A 136 27.75 14.38 0.94
C LEU A 136 29.00 15.26 1.12
N HIS A 137 29.65 15.63 0.03
CA HIS A 137 30.84 16.50 0.07
C HIS A 137 30.48 18.01 0.04
N SER A 138 29.35 18.36 -0.55
CA SER A 138 28.98 19.75 -0.84
C SER A 138 28.00 20.34 0.16
N ILE A 139 27.17 19.51 0.80
CA ILE A 139 26.04 19.90 1.65
C ILE A 139 26.26 19.37 3.07
N GLU A 140 26.17 20.25 4.04
CA GLU A 140 26.42 19.89 5.46
C GLU A 140 25.40 18.88 6.00
N ARG A 141 24.12 19.04 5.66
CA ARG A 141 23.02 18.17 6.13
C ARG A 141 22.11 17.77 4.97
N PRO A 142 22.52 16.81 4.12
CA PRO A 142 21.81 16.46 2.89
C PRO A 142 20.60 15.54 3.15
N ALA A 143 19.69 15.94 4.03
CA ALA A 143 18.56 15.10 4.46
C ALA A 143 17.66 14.66 3.29
N THR A 144 17.36 15.56 2.35
CA THR A 144 16.57 15.24 1.15
C THR A 144 17.34 14.33 0.19
N SER A 145 18.66 14.51 0.06
CA SER A 145 19.51 13.63 -0.75
C SER A 145 19.57 12.21 -0.18
N HIS A 146 19.67 12.08 1.16
CA HIS A 146 19.53 10.78 1.83
C HIS A 146 18.20 10.10 1.52
N LEU A 147 17.09 10.86 1.51
CA LEU A 147 15.77 10.35 1.20
C LEU A 147 15.67 9.84 -0.24
N GLU A 148 16.15 10.61 -1.21
CA GLU A 148 16.03 10.25 -2.63
C GLU A 148 16.93 9.06 -3.00
N VAL A 149 18.17 8.99 -2.49
CA VAL A 149 19.02 7.81 -2.73
C VAL A 149 18.46 6.57 -2.04
N ALA A 150 17.86 6.71 -0.86
CA ALA A 150 17.21 5.60 -0.17
C ALA A 150 16.07 5.00 -0.99
N ARG A 151 15.27 5.84 -1.67
CA ARG A 151 14.21 5.40 -2.61
C ARG A 151 14.80 4.67 -3.81
N SER A 152 15.89 5.16 -4.38
CA SER A 152 16.62 4.48 -5.47
C SER A 152 17.12 3.11 -5.05
N LEU A 153 17.74 3.00 -3.88
CA LEU A 153 18.24 1.74 -3.32
C LEU A 153 17.10 0.75 -3.02
N LEU A 154 15.98 1.25 -2.50
CA LEU A 154 14.77 0.45 -2.28
C LEU A 154 14.22 -0.12 -3.60
N ALA A 155 14.19 0.68 -4.66
CA ALA A 155 13.77 0.23 -5.99
C ALA A 155 14.67 -0.89 -6.56
N ARG A 156 15.97 -0.86 -6.24
CA ARG A 156 16.93 -1.93 -6.57
C ARG A 156 16.82 -3.16 -5.65
N GLY A 157 16.07 -3.10 -4.57
CA GLY A 157 15.97 -4.16 -3.57
C GLY A 157 17.11 -4.20 -2.56
N ASP A 158 17.99 -3.19 -2.53
CA ASP A 158 19.05 -3.09 -1.51
C ASP A 158 18.47 -2.53 -0.20
N LEU A 159 17.77 -3.40 0.52
CA LEU A 159 17.05 -3.04 1.74
C LEU A 159 17.97 -2.53 2.85
N LYS A 160 19.19 -3.06 2.97
CA LYS A 160 20.12 -2.69 4.03
C LYS A 160 20.64 -1.25 3.85
N ARG A 161 21.06 -0.92 2.63
CA ARG A 161 21.55 0.44 2.32
C ARG A 161 20.41 1.43 2.31
N ALA A 162 19.22 1.05 1.79
CA ALA A 162 18.02 1.88 1.84
C ALA A 162 17.64 2.23 3.29
N GLU A 163 17.60 1.24 4.19
CA GLU A 163 17.35 1.45 5.63
C GLU A 163 18.32 2.46 6.24
N HIS A 164 19.61 2.27 6.00
CA HIS A 164 20.64 3.20 6.51
C HIS A 164 20.38 4.63 6.04
N CYS A 165 20.15 4.83 4.75
CA CYS A 165 19.92 6.15 4.17
C CYS A 165 18.60 6.78 4.68
N PHE A 166 17.51 6.00 4.82
CA PHE A 166 16.27 6.51 5.43
C PHE A 166 16.46 6.95 6.89
N ARG A 167 17.22 6.19 7.68
CA ARG A 167 17.55 6.59 9.06
C ARG A 167 18.37 7.88 9.12
N ARG A 168 19.33 8.05 8.22
CA ARG A 168 20.09 9.29 8.07
C ARG A 168 19.19 10.46 7.68
N ALA A 169 18.31 10.26 6.69
CA ALA A 169 17.32 11.27 6.28
C ALA A 169 16.45 11.74 7.45
N ILE A 170 15.98 10.82 8.30
CA ILE A 170 15.17 11.12 9.48
C ILE A 170 15.99 11.85 10.56
N ALA A 171 17.24 11.45 10.77
CA ALA A 171 18.11 12.06 11.79
C ALA A 171 18.48 13.51 11.43
N GLU A 172 18.79 13.78 10.17
CA GLU A 172 19.20 15.10 9.69
C GLU A 172 18.00 16.01 9.35
N GLY A 173 16.88 15.42 8.85
CA GLY A 173 15.63 16.11 8.55
C GLY A 173 14.44 15.48 9.30
N PRO A 174 14.30 15.68 10.60
CA PRO A 174 13.23 15.03 11.38
C PRO A 174 11.81 15.36 10.91
N THR A 175 11.63 16.45 10.17
CA THR A 175 10.34 16.92 9.64
C THR A 175 10.07 16.45 8.21
N LEU A 176 10.99 15.69 7.58
CA LEU A 176 10.79 15.16 6.24
C LEU A 176 9.57 14.26 6.18
N ALA A 177 8.54 14.73 5.46
CA ALA A 177 7.29 14.01 5.32
C ALA A 177 7.51 12.66 4.62
N GLY A 178 6.90 11.61 5.16
CA GLY A 178 6.90 10.27 4.58
C GLY A 178 8.19 9.46 4.77
N ALA A 179 9.30 10.05 5.22
CA ALA A 179 10.56 9.31 5.39
C ALA A 179 10.42 8.13 6.36
N ARG A 180 9.64 8.28 7.45
CA ARG A 180 9.35 7.20 8.40
C ARG A 180 8.44 6.13 7.82
N VAL A 181 7.50 6.51 6.96
CA VAL A 181 6.63 5.57 6.26
C VAL A 181 7.45 4.71 5.29
N GLU A 182 8.37 5.33 4.55
CA GLU A 182 9.27 4.60 3.65
C GLU A 182 10.20 3.65 4.42
N LEU A 183 10.77 4.12 5.54
CA LEU A 183 11.56 3.26 6.43
C LEU A 183 10.73 2.09 6.96
N ALA A 184 9.50 2.33 7.37
CA ALA A 184 8.60 1.28 7.82
C ALA A 184 8.32 0.26 6.72
N ARG A 185 8.19 0.68 5.46
CA ARG A 185 8.06 -0.22 4.30
C ARG A 185 9.30 -1.10 4.12
N VAL A 186 10.50 -0.51 4.21
CA VAL A 186 11.77 -1.26 4.13
C VAL A 186 11.84 -2.31 5.24
N LEU A 187 11.49 -1.94 6.48
CA LEU A 187 11.51 -2.85 7.63
C LEU A 187 10.50 -3.99 7.49
N LEU A 188 9.34 -3.75 6.88
CA LEU A 188 8.38 -4.81 6.56
C LEU A 188 8.93 -5.79 5.53
N LEU A 189 9.54 -5.28 4.46
CA LEU A 189 10.19 -6.11 3.42
C LEU A 189 11.35 -6.93 4.00
N ALA A 190 12.00 -6.43 5.05
CA ALA A 190 13.04 -7.11 5.80
C ALA A 190 12.50 -8.03 6.92
N GLU A 191 11.19 -8.29 6.96
CA GLU A 191 10.49 -9.10 7.99
C GLU A 191 10.62 -8.55 9.43
N ARG A 192 10.97 -7.28 9.58
CA ARG A 192 11.15 -6.59 10.88
C ARG A 192 9.95 -5.72 11.24
N GLY A 193 8.75 -6.25 11.04
CA GLY A 193 7.48 -5.54 11.25
C GLY A 193 7.28 -4.95 12.66
N HIS A 194 7.90 -5.52 13.69
CA HIS A 194 7.81 -5.03 15.06
C HIS A 194 8.42 -3.63 15.28
N GLU A 195 9.37 -3.21 14.42
CA GLU A 195 10.01 -1.89 14.49
C GLU A 195 9.18 -0.78 13.82
N THR A 196 8.21 -1.14 12.98
CA THR A 196 7.49 -0.16 12.15
C THR A 196 6.51 0.71 12.90
N ALA A 197 5.88 0.17 13.93
CA ALA A 197 4.76 0.82 14.61
C ALA A 197 5.16 2.08 15.39
N GLY A 198 6.36 2.08 15.99
CA GLY A 198 6.88 3.27 16.69
C GLY A 198 7.17 4.42 15.74
N LEU A 199 7.75 4.11 14.57
CA LEU A 199 8.04 5.10 13.52
C LEU A 199 6.77 5.77 13.02
N LEU A 200 5.74 4.99 12.76
CA LEU A 200 4.46 5.49 12.25
C LEU A 200 3.69 6.28 13.32
N ALA A 201 3.65 5.80 14.56
CA ALA A 201 3.02 6.52 15.66
C ALA A 201 3.66 7.91 15.89
N GLU A 202 4.96 8.04 15.65
CA GLU A 202 5.66 9.33 15.74
C GLU A 202 5.29 10.27 14.59
N GLU A 203 5.19 9.74 13.34
CA GLU A 203 4.80 10.54 12.18
C GLU A 203 3.37 11.10 12.35
N PHE A 204 2.45 10.31 12.91
CA PHE A 204 1.07 10.74 13.18
C PHE A 204 0.96 11.82 14.26
N ARG A 205 1.77 11.72 15.33
CA ARG A 205 1.78 12.75 16.40
C ARG A 205 2.23 14.12 15.92
N ARG A 206 2.97 14.16 14.81
CA ARG A 206 3.48 15.42 14.21
C ARG A 206 2.45 16.15 13.36
N GLY A 207 1.36 15.49 12.98
CA GLY A 207 0.26 16.07 12.19
C GLY A 207 0.64 16.33 10.73
N GLY A 208 -0.36 16.34 9.85
CA GLY A 208 -0.17 16.76 8.45
C GLY A 208 0.35 15.69 7.50
N VAL A 209 0.16 14.41 7.81
CA VAL A 209 0.47 13.34 6.86
C VAL A 209 -0.55 13.34 5.73
N PRO A 210 -0.14 13.41 4.45
CA PRO A 210 -1.06 13.33 3.31
C PRO A 210 -1.92 12.06 3.37
N SER A 211 -3.17 12.13 2.91
CA SER A 211 -4.11 11.00 2.92
C SER A 211 -3.54 9.72 2.32
N GLN A 212 -2.77 9.83 1.24
CA GLN A 212 -2.13 8.69 0.59
C GLN A 212 -1.08 8.02 1.50
N LEU A 213 -0.25 8.80 2.19
CA LEU A 213 0.72 8.28 3.15
C LEU A 213 0.03 7.67 4.37
N THR A 214 -1.07 8.28 4.80
CA THR A 214 -1.91 7.72 5.88
C THR A 214 -2.46 6.35 5.50
N LEU A 215 -2.99 6.19 4.28
CA LEU A 215 -3.48 4.90 3.79
C LEU A 215 -2.38 3.85 3.70
N GLU A 216 -1.19 4.25 3.32
CA GLU A 216 -0.04 3.35 3.28
C GLU A 216 0.37 2.89 4.68
N ALA A 217 0.40 3.80 5.64
CA ALA A 217 0.62 3.48 7.04
C ALA A 217 -0.48 2.55 7.59
N VAL A 218 -1.73 2.79 7.26
CA VAL A 218 -2.85 1.89 7.61
C VAL A 218 -2.61 0.49 7.09
N ARG A 219 -2.20 0.32 5.82
CA ARG A 219 -1.88 -1.01 5.26
C ARG A 219 -0.78 -1.70 6.06
N ILE A 220 0.26 -0.96 6.44
CA ILE A 220 1.36 -1.48 7.24
C ILE A 220 0.88 -1.93 8.62
N HIS A 221 0.09 -1.09 9.32
CA HIS A 221 -0.49 -1.47 10.61
C HIS A 221 -1.37 -2.72 10.51
N LEU A 222 -2.21 -2.80 9.47
CA LEU A 222 -3.04 -3.98 9.24
C LEU A 222 -2.22 -5.24 8.95
N ALA A 223 -1.12 -5.13 8.19
CA ALA A 223 -0.22 -6.25 7.88
C ALA A 223 0.48 -6.79 9.14
N VAL A 224 0.77 -5.91 10.12
CA VAL A 224 1.38 -6.29 11.41
C VAL A 224 0.34 -6.65 12.49
N GLY A 225 -0.96 -6.64 12.14
CA GLY A 225 -2.05 -6.98 13.08
C GLY A 225 -2.41 -5.87 14.08
N ARG A 226 -1.89 -4.64 13.93
CA ARG A 226 -2.21 -3.49 14.78
C ARG A 226 -3.50 -2.82 14.36
N ASN A 227 -4.60 -3.53 14.56
CA ASN A 227 -5.92 -3.07 14.12
C ASN A 227 -6.44 -1.84 14.90
N ALA A 228 -5.96 -1.59 16.12
CA ALA A 228 -6.38 -0.44 16.92
C ALA A 228 -5.83 0.87 16.32
N GLU A 229 -4.53 0.89 16.04
CA GLU A 229 -3.84 2.02 15.45
C GLU A 229 -4.35 2.31 14.03
N ALA A 230 -4.49 1.25 13.21
CA ALA A 230 -5.10 1.37 11.89
C ALA A 230 -6.51 2.00 11.95
N GLY A 231 -7.32 1.58 12.90
CA GLY A 231 -8.67 2.12 13.11
C GLY A 231 -8.65 3.60 13.44
N THR A 232 -7.77 4.04 14.34
CA THR A 232 -7.64 5.47 14.72
C THR A 232 -7.27 6.33 13.52
N LEU A 233 -6.37 5.86 12.66
CA LEU A 233 -5.94 6.57 11.46
C LEU A 233 -7.05 6.68 10.42
N LEU A 234 -7.76 5.58 10.21
CA LEU A 234 -8.90 5.55 9.29
C LEU A 234 -10.04 6.44 9.78
N GLU A 235 -10.31 6.50 11.09
CA GLU A 235 -11.30 7.42 11.66
C GLU A 235 -10.92 8.88 11.43
N GLN A 236 -9.64 9.24 11.55
CA GLN A 236 -9.14 10.58 11.23
C GLN A 236 -9.35 10.91 9.75
N LEU A 237 -8.96 10.00 8.85
CA LEU A 237 -9.17 10.17 7.41
C LEU A 237 -10.65 10.27 7.04
N ALA A 238 -11.52 9.47 7.65
CA ALA A 238 -12.94 9.53 7.37
C ALA A 238 -13.61 10.85 7.81
N ARG A 239 -13.00 11.60 8.73
CA ARG A 239 -13.45 12.96 9.07
C ARG A 239 -13.09 13.99 8.01
N THR A 240 -11.94 13.81 7.33
CA THR A 240 -11.50 14.70 6.23
C THR A 240 -12.13 14.32 4.90
N GLU A 241 -12.40 13.03 4.69
CA GLU A 241 -12.96 12.49 3.45
C GLU A 241 -14.20 11.62 3.72
N PRO A 242 -15.30 12.18 4.24
CA PRO A 242 -16.49 11.41 4.69
C PRO A 242 -17.23 10.72 3.54
N SER A 243 -17.03 11.16 2.30
CA SER A 243 -17.68 10.60 1.12
C SER A 243 -16.82 9.55 0.39
N ASN A 244 -15.69 9.12 0.97
CA ASN A 244 -14.83 8.12 0.36
C ASN A 244 -15.25 6.69 0.76
N PRO A 245 -15.91 5.91 -0.13
CA PRO A 245 -16.45 4.60 0.20
C PRO A 245 -15.36 3.58 0.57
N ARG A 246 -14.14 3.73 0.01
CA ARG A 246 -13.01 2.83 0.32
C ARG A 246 -12.53 2.98 1.75
N LEU A 247 -12.57 4.18 2.32
CA LEU A 247 -12.23 4.40 3.73
C LEU A 247 -13.22 3.71 4.66
N HIS A 248 -14.51 3.82 4.35
CA HIS A 248 -15.55 3.16 5.13
C HIS A 248 -15.44 1.63 5.04
N LEU A 249 -15.08 1.07 3.89
CA LEU A 249 -14.82 -0.36 3.75
C LEU A 249 -13.62 -0.81 4.60
N LEU A 250 -12.52 -0.06 4.60
CA LEU A 250 -11.34 -0.35 5.44
C LEU A 250 -11.67 -0.23 6.93
N LEU A 251 -12.49 0.76 7.33
CA LEU A 251 -12.99 0.89 8.70
C LEU A 251 -13.84 -0.31 9.09
N ALA A 252 -14.78 -0.72 8.25
CA ALA A 252 -15.61 -1.89 8.49
C ALA A 252 -14.76 -3.14 8.75
N ARG A 253 -13.77 -3.41 7.91
CA ARG A 253 -12.81 -4.51 8.05
C ARG A 253 -12.01 -4.41 9.35
N THR A 254 -11.48 -3.23 9.65
CA THR A 254 -10.66 -2.99 10.84
C THR A 254 -11.48 -3.18 12.12
N MET A 255 -12.72 -2.66 12.16
CA MET A 255 -13.63 -2.82 13.29
C MET A 255 -14.06 -4.28 13.48
N ARG A 256 -14.33 -5.02 12.38
CA ARG A 256 -14.62 -6.46 12.45
C ARG A 256 -13.45 -7.24 13.07
N ARG A 257 -12.21 -6.97 12.63
CA ARG A 257 -11.00 -7.60 13.20
C ARG A 257 -10.78 -7.27 14.68
N ARG A 258 -11.32 -6.14 15.16
CA ARG A 258 -11.35 -5.75 16.57
C ARG A 258 -12.56 -6.29 17.33
N SER A 259 -13.40 -7.10 16.69
CA SER A 259 -14.66 -7.60 17.22
C SER A 259 -15.71 -6.54 17.55
N ASP A 260 -15.55 -5.30 17.05
CA ASP A 260 -16.56 -4.23 17.13
C ASP A 260 -17.53 -4.36 15.96
N LEU A 261 -18.38 -5.37 16.03
CA LEU A 261 -19.28 -5.75 14.93
C LEU A 261 -20.37 -4.73 14.64
N LEU A 262 -20.74 -3.89 15.64
CA LEU A 262 -21.74 -2.84 15.45
C LEU A 262 -21.18 -1.70 14.60
N ARG A 263 -19.99 -1.19 14.93
CA ARG A 263 -19.34 -0.16 14.14
C ARG A 263 -18.96 -0.68 12.76
N ALA A 264 -18.47 -1.92 12.68
CA ALA A 264 -18.18 -2.57 11.40
C ALA A 264 -19.39 -2.56 10.46
N ALA A 265 -20.58 -2.96 10.96
CA ALA A 265 -21.81 -2.97 10.17
C ALA A 265 -22.23 -1.56 9.70
N ARG A 266 -22.14 -0.55 10.59
CA ARG A 266 -22.42 0.84 10.22
C ARG A 266 -21.52 1.35 9.10
N HIS A 267 -20.22 1.11 9.18
CA HIS A 267 -19.29 1.54 8.15
C HIS A 267 -19.50 0.79 6.83
N ALA A 268 -19.81 -0.50 6.86
CA ALA A 268 -20.19 -1.26 5.67
C ALA A 268 -21.46 -0.71 5.01
N GLU A 269 -22.45 -0.31 5.81
CA GLU A 269 -23.68 0.32 5.31
C GLU A 269 -23.39 1.68 4.66
N VAL A 270 -22.57 2.53 5.29
CA VAL A 270 -22.15 3.82 4.70
C VAL A 270 -21.42 3.58 3.37
N ALA A 271 -20.47 2.63 3.33
CA ALA A 271 -19.76 2.29 2.09
C ALA A 271 -20.73 1.86 0.98
N SER A 272 -21.75 1.05 1.31
CA SER A 272 -22.79 0.59 0.37
C SER A 272 -23.68 1.72 -0.16
N ARG A 273 -24.01 2.71 0.68
CA ARG A 273 -24.77 3.90 0.26
C ARG A 273 -23.96 4.78 -0.69
N LEU A 274 -22.64 4.90 -0.46
CA LEU A 274 -21.75 5.72 -1.28
C LEU A 274 -21.40 5.04 -2.62
N SER A 275 -21.23 3.71 -2.62
CA SER A 275 -20.92 2.93 -3.82
C SER A 275 -21.40 1.50 -3.66
N LYS A 276 -22.42 1.11 -4.44
CA LYS A 276 -22.98 -0.26 -4.41
C LYS A 276 -22.01 -1.30 -5.00
N ASP A 277 -21.26 -0.91 -6.01
CA ASP A 277 -20.35 -1.82 -6.77
C ASP A 277 -18.91 -1.78 -6.25
N LEU A 278 -18.70 -1.38 -4.98
CA LEU A 278 -17.37 -1.30 -4.41
C LEU A 278 -16.76 -2.71 -4.25
N PRO A 279 -15.62 -3.01 -4.89
CA PRO A 279 -14.98 -4.31 -4.78
C PRO A 279 -14.68 -4.68 -3.33
N GLY A 280 -15.04 -5.91 -2.92
CA GLY A 280 -14.83 -6.43 -1.58
C GLY A 280 -15.91 -6.02 -0.54
N LEU A 281 -16.84 -5.15 -0.88
CA LEU A 281 -17.90 -4.72 0.05
C LEU A 281 -18.85 -5.88 0.41
N ALA A 282 -19.32 -6.62 -0.58
CA ALA A 282 -20.21 -7.78 -0.36
C ALA A 282 -19.53 -8.85 0.50
N THR A 283 -18.24 -9.10 0.25
CA THR A 283 -17.43 -10.02 1.07
C THR A 283 -17.34 -9.54 2.51
N GLU A 284 -17.02 -8.26 2.75
CA GLU A 284 -16.88 -7.72 4.10
C GLU A 284 -18.23 -7.71 4.85
N ALA A 285 -19.32 -7.35 4.17
CA ALA A 285 -20.66 -7.40 4.72
C ALA A 285 -21.06 -8.82 5.15
N ALA A 286 -20.73 -9.82 4.31
CA ALA A 286 -20.97 -11.22 4.64
C ALA A 286 -20.12 -11.70 5.81
N LEU A 287 -18.84 -11.33 5.89
CA LEU A 287 -17.98 -11.67 7.02
C LEU A 287 -18.48 -11.06 8.34
N ILE A 288 -18.97 -9.82 8.30
CA ILE A 288 -19.61 -9.16 9.44
C ILE A 288 -20.90 -9.91 9.85
N ALA A 289 -21.73 -10.29 8.87
CA ALA A 289 -22.96 -11.03 9.13
C ALA A 289 -22.68 -12.41 9.75
N ILE A 290 -21.69 -13.14 9.23
CA ILE A 290 -21.22 -14.43 9.80
C ILE A 290 -20.74 -14.23 11.24
N ALA A 291 -19.93 -13.21 11.50
CA ALA A 291 -19.42 -12.91 12.83
C ALA A 291 -20.53 -12.53 13.83
N ARG A 292 -21.66 -12.00 13.35
CA ARG A 292 -22.88 -11.73 14.13
C ARG A 292 -23.83 -12.91 14.27
N GLY A 293 -23.50 -14.07 13.66
CA GLY A 293 -24.36 -15.26 13.66
C GLY A 293 -25.49 -15.22 12.62
N LEU A 294 -25.50 -14.25 11.70
CA LEU A 294 -26.53 -14.04 10.67
C LEU A 294 -26.14 -14.77 9.36
N THR A 295 -26.03 -16.09 9.43
CA THR A 295 -25.52 -16.93 8.33
C THR A 295 -26.39 -16.91 7.08
N ASP A 296 -27.73 -16.83 7.23
CA ASP A 296 -28.67 -16.82 6.10
C ASP A 296 -28.56 -15.50 5.32
N ALA A 297 -28.49 -14.37 6.01
CA ALA A 297 -28.27 -13.07 5.38
C ALA A 297 -26.92 -13.00 4.63
N ALA A 298 -25.86 -13.59 5.23
CA ALA A 298 -24.55 -13.70 4.58
C ALA A 298 -24.63 -14.57 3.31
N ARG A 299 -25.35 -15.69 3.37
CA ARG A 299 -25.55 -16.59 2.24
C ARG A 299 -26.27 -15.91 1.08
N GLU A 300 -27.37 -15.20 1.37
CA GLU A 300 -28.12 -14.44 0.36
C GLU A 300 -27.28 -13.34 -0.28
N GLY A 301 -26.52 -12.57 0.53
CA GLY A 301 -25.60 -11.54 0.03
C GLY A 301 -24.55 -12.10 -0.90
N LEU A 302 -23.85 -13.15 -0.48
CA LEU A 302 -22.83 -13.83 -1.28
C LEU A 302 -23.42 -14.56 -2.50
N ALA A 303 -24.67 -14.99 -2.45
CA ALA A 303 -25.34 -15.63 -3.59
C ALA A 303 -25.71 -14.62 -4.71
N ARG A 304 -26.00 -13.36 -4.37
CA ARG A 304 -26.38 -12.31 -5.32
C ARG A 304 -25.18 -11.67 -6.03
N ASP A 305 -24.11 -11.34 -5.28
CA ASP A 305 -23.09 -10.37 -5.72
C ASP A 305 -21.79 -10.99 -6.27
N LEU A 306 -21.67 -12.32 -6.37
CA LEU A 306 -20.44 -12.97 -6.80
C LEU A 306 -20.40 -13.26 -8.30
N ASP A 307 -20.42 -12.21 -9.11
CA ASP A 307 -19.88 -12.29 -10.47
C ASP A 307 -18.34 -12.17 -10.43
N ALA A 308 -17.67 -12.93 -11.31
CA ALA A 308 -16.20 -13.01 -11.33
C ALA A 308 -15.48 -11.65 -11.50
N ALA A 309 -16.19 -10.63 -11.99
CA ALA A 309 -15.68 -9.27 -12.15
C ALA A 309 -15.49 -8.50 -10.82
N ASN A 310 -16.28 -8.82 -9.80
CA ASN A 310 -16.26 -8.14 -8.49
C ASN A 310 -15.49 -8.91 -7.41
N SER A 311 -14.83 -10.01 -7.77
CA SER A 311 -14.01 -10.78 -6.83
C SER A 311 -12.77 -9.99 -6.43
N PRO A 312 -12.39 -10.01 -5.14
CA PRO A 312 -11.17 -9.35 -4.67
C PRO A 312 -9.96 -9.84 -5.45
N THR A 313 -9.03 -8.93 -5.73
CA THR A 313 -7.74 -9.26 -6.37
C THR A 313 -6.67 -9.57 -5.33
N ASP A 314 -6.84 -9.07 -4.11
CA ASP A 314 -5.92 -9.32 -3.01
C ASP A 314 -6.08 -10.74 -2.47
N ARG A 315 -4.93 -11.38 -2.20
CA ARG A 315 -4.84 -12.76 -1.74
C ARG A 315 -5.52 -12.99 -0.39
N VAL A 316 -5.35 -12.07 0.56
CA VAL A 316 -5.95 -12.18 1.90
C VAL A 316 -7.47 -12.13 1.81
N ASP A 317 -7.99 -11.20 1.03
CA ASP A 317 -9.43 -11.06 0.79
C ASP A 317 -10.03 -12.27 0.08
N LEU A 318 -9.28 -12.87 -0.86
CA LEU A 318 -9.69 -14.10 -1.53
C LEU A 318 -9.77 -15.30 -0.58
N VAL A 319 -8.80 -15.43 0.34
CA VAL A 319 -8.80 -16.46 1.37
C VAL A 319 -9.99 -16.28 2.31
N GLU A 320 -10.24 -15.06 2.78
CA GLU A 320 -11.40 -14.75 3.62
C GLU A 320 -12.72 -15.01 2.89
N LEU A 321 -12.83 -14.67 1.60
CA LEU A 321 -14.02 -14.90 0.78
C LEU A 321 -14.31 -16.40 0.59
N VAL A 322 -13.31 -17.20 0.22
CA VAL A 322 -13.46 -18.65 0.10
C VAL A 322 -13.88 -19.26 1.45
N GLY A 323 -13.27 -18.81 2.54
CA GLY A 323 -13.67 -19.22 3.90
C GLY A 323 -15.12 -18.88 4.23
N ALA A 324 -15.59 -17.70 3.86
CA ALA A 324 -16.97 -17.25 4.04
C ALA A 324 -17.96 -18.12 3.22
N LEU A 325 -17.66 -18.36 1.94
CA LEU A 325 -18.47 -19.23 1.07
C LEU A 325 -18.64 -20.62 1.64
N LEU A 326 -17.55 -21.23 2.15
CA LEU A 326 -17.62 -22.53 2.80
C LEU A 326 -18.43 -22.49 4.11
N THR A 327 -18.36 -21.40 4.85
CA THR A 327 -19.09 -21.27 6.12
C THR A 327 -20.60 -21.16 5.93
N VAL A 328 -21.04 -20.53 4.83
CA VAL A 328 -22.48 -20.42 4.49
C VAL A 328 -22.96 -21.57 3.56
N GLY A 329 -22.13 -22.58 3.28
CA GLY A 329 -22.49 -23.76 2.49
C GLY A 329 -22.55 -23.55 0.98
N LEU A 330 -21.94 -22.49 0.43
CA LEU A 330 -21.84 -22.25 -1.02
C LEU A 330 -20.59 -22.93 -1.62
N VAL A 331 -20.53 -24.26 -1.48
CA VAL A 331 -19.36 -25.10 -1.78
C VAL A 331 -18.92 -24.99 -3.24
N ASP A 332 -19.87 -25.05 -4.19
CA ASP A 332 -19.58 -24.99 -5.64
C ASP A 332 -18.93 -23.66 -6.05
N ARG A 333 -19.40 -22.56 -5.44
CA ARG A 333 -18.80 -21.23 -5.68
C ARG A 333 -17.41 -21.10 -5.07
N ALA A 334 -17.24 -21.63 -3.85
CA ALA A 334 -15.95 -21.71 -3.20
C ALA A 334 -14.94 -22.49 -4.05
N GLU A 335 -15.35 -23.61 -4.66
CA GLU A 335 -14.52 -24.42 -5.53
C GLU A 335 -14.09 -23.67 -6.80
N LYS A 336 -15.05 -23.08 -7.51
CA LYS A 336 -14.77 -22.31 -8.73
C LYS A 336 -13.76 -21.20 -8.46
N LEU A 337 -13.97 -20.42 -7.39
CA LEU A 337 -13.09 -19.33 -7.02
C LEU A 337 -11.71 -19.84 -6.57
N PHE A 338 -11.68 -20.88 -5.74
CA PHE A 338 -10.46 -21.49 -5.24
C PHE A 338 -9.60 -22.06 -6.38
N THR A 339 -10.21 -22.82 -7.28
CA THR A 339 -9.51 -23.45 -8.41
C THR A 339 -8.99 -22.42 -9.41
N ALA A 340 -9.78 -21.38 -9.72
CA ALA A 340 -9.37 -20.31 -10.62
C ALA A 340 -8.17 -19.52 -10.11
N ARG A 341 -8.12 -19.26 -8.80
CA ARG A 341 -7.11 -18.37 -8.19
C ARG A 341 -5.92 -19.10 -7.57
N PHE A 342 -6.14 -20.26 -6.96
CA PHE A 342 -5.13 -21.02 -6.23
C PHE A 342 -4.75 -22.36 -6.88
N GLY A 343 -5.47 -22.81 -7.90
CA GLY A 343 -5.26 -24.13 -8.49
C GLY A 343 -3.87 -24.36 -9.08
N ARG A 344 -3.22 -23.34 -9.62
CA ARG A 344 -1.81 -23.39 -10.09
C ARG A 344 -0.82 -23.38 -8.92
N THR A 345 -1.06 -22.57 -7.92
CA THR A 345 -0.18 -22.40 -6.75
C THR A 345 -0.03 -23.69 -5.95
N ILE A 346 -1.10 -24.47 -5.79
CA ILE A 346 -1.08 -25.73 -5.03
C ILE A 346 -0.31 -26.83 -5.76
N ARG A 347 -0.30 -26.83 -7.10
CA ARG A 347 0.39 -27.86 -7.90
C ARG A 347 1.91 -27.68 -7.93
N HIS A 348 2.41 -26.43 -7.91
CA HIS A 348 3.78 -26.09 -8.30
C HIS A 348 4.70 -25.57 -7.17
N THR A 349 4.22 -25.38 -5.94
CA THR A 349 5.08 -24.78 -4.90
C THR A 349 5.37 -25.72 -3.74
N HIS A 350 6.68 -25.87 -3.44
CA HIS A 350 7.16 -26.42 -2.16
C HIS A 350 6.81 -25.51 -0.97
N SER A 351 6.44 -24.27 -1.22
CA SER A 351 5.99 -23.27 -0.23
C SER A 351 4.50 -22.92 -0.44
N ALA A 352 3.61 -23.91 -0.45
CA ALA A 352 2.18 -23.61 -0.42
C ALA A 352 1.86 -22.95 0.92
N ASP A 353 1.17 -21.80 0.87
CA ASP A 353 0.72 -21.05 2.03
C ASP A 353 -0.18 -21.91 2.92
N ALA A 354 0.09 -21.93 4.22
CA ALA A 354 -0.66 -22.72 5.19
C ALA A 354 -2.15 -22.40 5.16
N GLU A 355 -2.55 -21.14 4.96
CA GLU A 355 -3.94 -20.72 4.87
C GLU A 355 -4.65 -21.29 3.63
N VAL A 356 -3.99 -21.26 2.47
CA VAL A 356 -4.53 -21.83 1.22
C VAL A 356 -4.67 -23.35 1.34
N LEU A 357 -3.69 -24.03 1.96
CA LEU A 357 -3.77 -25.47 2.21
C LEU A 357 -4.89 -25.81 3.17
N ARG A 358 -5.10 -25.00 4.22
CA ARG A 358 -6.18 -25.13 5.18
C ARG A 358 -7.56 -25.07 4.51
N LEU A 359 -7.77 -24.04 3.69
CA LEU A 359 -9.01 -23.85 2.94
C LEU A 359 -9.23 -24.94 1.90
N GLY A 360 -8.19 -25.29 1.15
CA GLY A 360 -8.25 -26.34 0.16
C GLY A 360 -8.56 -27.73 0.78
N ALA A 361 -8.01 -28.04 1.96
CA ALA A 361 -8.34 -29.26 2.68
C ALA A 361 -9.81 -29.25 3.11
N ARG A 362 -10.31 -28.15 3.70
CA ARG A 362 -11.72 -28.00 4.08
C ARG A 362 -12.63 -28.15 2.87
N LEU A 363 -12.33 -27.49 1.75
CA LEU A 363 -13.10 -27.58 0.52
C LEU A 363 -13.22 -29.04 0.04
N SER A 364 -12.08 -29.78 -0.01
CA SER A 364 -12.09 -31.18 -0.43
C SER A 364 -12.96 -32.06 0.48
N PHE A 365 -12.94 -31.84 1.81
CA PHE A 365 -13.81 -32.59 2.71
C PHE A 365 -15.29 -32.25 2.55
N GLU A 366 -15.65 -30.97 2.33
CA GLU A 366 -17.03 -30.54 2.05
C GLU A 366 -17.57 -31.15 0.73
N GLN A 367 -16.69 -31.41 -0.24
CA GLN A 367 -17.01 -32.09 -1.50
C GLN A 367 -17.02 -33.61 -1.40
N GLY A 368 -16.63 -34.17 -0.25
CA GLY A 368 -16.50 -35.64 -0.06
C GLY A 368 -15.21 -36.22 -0.64
N ASP A 369 -14.29 -35.42 -1.19
CA ASP A 369 -12.98 -35.91 -1.64
C ASP A 369 -12.00 -36.03 -0.47
N VAL A 370 -12.20 -37.08 0.29
CA VAL A 370 -11.37 -37.39 1.48
C VAL A 370 -9.91 -37.64 1.11
N ARG A 371 -9.63 -38.14 -0.11
CA ARG A 371 -8.27 -38.45 -0.57
C ARG A 371 -7.46 -37.15 -0.75
N GLU A 372 -7.99 -36.21 -1.47
CA GLU A 372 -7.34 -34.92 -1.72
C GLU A 372 -7.28 -34.08 -0.43
N GLY A 373 -8.37 -34.06 0.37
CA GLY A 373 -8.42 -33.40 1.65
C GLY A 373 -7.32 -33.88 2.61
N ARG A 374 -7.09 -35.22 2.66
CA ARG A 374 -6.00 -35.84 3.42
C ARG A 374 -4.62 -35.45 2.88
N ALA A 375 -4.45 -35.40 1.56
CA ALA A 375 -3.17 -35.01 0.94
C ALA A 375 -2.80 -33.55 1.32
N ARG A 376 -3.76 -32.62 1.23
CA ARG A 376 -3.58 -31.21 1.61
C ARG A 376 -3.35 -31.05 3.12
N ALA A 377 -4.08 -31.76 3.96
CA ALA A 377 -3.87 -31.76 5.40
C ALA A 377 -2.48 -32.29 5.80
N ARG A 378 -1.93 -33.28 5.10
CA ARG A 378 -0.57 -33.76 5.30
C ARG A 378 0.48 -32.71 4.93
N LYS A 379 0.28 -31.97 3.81
CA LYS A 379 1.16 -30.87 3.44
C LYS A 379 1.13 -29.79 4.51
N LEU A 380 -0.06 -29.39 4.96
CA LEU A 380 -0.22 -28.42 6.07
C LEU A 380 0.49 -28.89 7.34
N TYR A 381 0.33 -30.14 7.74
CA TYR A 381 1.01 -30.71 8.92
C TYR A 381 2.53 -30.69 8.81
N ARG A 382 3.09 -30.88 7.60
CA ARG A 382 4.56 -30.79 7.37
C ARG A 382 5.07 -29.37 7.54
N LEU A 383 4.27 -28.35 7.15
CA LEU A 383 4.61 -26.94 7.31
C LEU A 383 4.45 -26.48 8.78
N ASP A 384 3.38 -26.94 9.43
CA ASP A 384 3.07 -26.63 10.82
C ASP A 384 2.58 -27.89 11.55
N PRO A 385 3.49 -28.62 12.25
CA PRO A 385 3.12 -29.80 13.02
C PRO A 385 2.23 -29.52 14.21
N THR A 386 2.08 -28.25 14.61
CA THR A 386 1.20 -27.82 15.73
C THR A 386 -0.17 -27.38 15.25
N SER A 387 -0.43 -27.37 13.95
CA SER A 387 -1.71 -26.97 13.38
C SER A 387 -2.85 -27.90 13.81
N ILE A 388 -3.72 -27.40 14.71
CA ILE A 388 -4.91 -28.10 15.16
C ILE A 388 -5.81 -28.48 13.98
N VAL A 389 -5.93 -27.61 12.99
CA VAL A 389 -6.75 -27.86 11.79
C VAL A 389 -6.20 -29.00 10.95
N ALA A 390 -4.87 -29.09 10.78
CA ALA A 390 -4.24 -30.20 10.09
C ALA A 390 -4.49 -31.53 10.81
N LEU A 391 -4.27 -31.55 12.13
CA LEU A 391 -4.49 -32.72 12.97
C LEU A 391 -5.95 -33.16 12.98
N HIS A 392 -6.89 -32.20 13.06
CA HIS A 392 -8.34 -32.46 12.98
C HIS A 392 -8.71 -33.13 11.64
N ASN A 393 -8.25 -32.57 10.52
CA ASN A 393 -8.54 -33.08 9.19
C ASN A 393 -7.90 -34.46 8.94
N LEU A 394 -6.70 -34.71 9.46
CA LEU A 394 -6.05 -36.03 9.39
C LEU A 394 -6.78 -37.08 10.23
N ALA A 395 -7.28 -36.69 11.42
CA ALA A 395 -8.10 -37.57 12.24
C ALA A 395 -9.43 -37.91 11.57
N LEU A 396 -10.10 -36.91 10.98
CA LEU A 396 -11.36 -37.11 10.24
C LEU A 396 -11.16 -38.06 9.06
N ALA A 397 -10.14 -37.82 8.23
CA ALA A 397 -9.81 -38.70 7.12
C ALA A 397 -9.51 -40.15 7.56
N ALA A 398 -8.83 -40.31 8.70
CA ALA A 398 -8.54 -41.63 9.25
C ALA A 398 -9.83 -42.33 9.76
N ILE A 399 -10.77 -41.58 10.32
CA ILE A 399 -12.10 -42.13 10.76
C ILE A 399 -12.89 -42.58 9.51
N GLU A 400 -12.95 -41.77 8.46
CA GLU A 400 -13.68 -42.09 7.22
C GLU A 400 -13.09 -43.35 6.55
N HIS A 401 -11.79 -43.52 6.54
CA HIS A 401 -11.11 -44.71 6.05
C HIS A 401 -11.11 -45.87 7.03
N ARG A 402 -11.84 -45.81 8.15
CA ARG A 402 -11.90 -46.81 9.20
C ARG A 402 -10.52 -47.18 9.82
N ASN A 403 -9.52 -46.32 9.67
CA ASN A 403 -8.22 -46.51 10.31
C ASN A 403 -8.25 -45.91 11.72
N PHE A 404 -8.90 -46.60 12.65
CA PHE A 404 -9.15 -46.14 14.00
C PHE A 404 -7.88 -45.97 14.83
N PRO A 405 -6.82 -46.79 14.69
CA PRO A 405 -5.56 -46.54 15.36
C PRO A 405 -4.92 -45.21 14.97
N ALA A 406 -4.83 -44.91 13.66
CA ALA A 406 -4.31 -43.63 13.17
C ALA A 406 -5.17 -42.44 13.61
N ALA A 407 -6.49 -42.57 13.59
CA ALA A 407 -7.41 -41.54 14.09
C ALA A 407 -7.15 -41.23 15.58
N SER A 408 -6.98 -42.26 16.39
CA SER A 408 -6.66 -42.11 17.83
C SER A 408 -5.33 -41.36 18.03
N ALA A 409 -4.31 -41.68 17.25
CA ALA A 409 -3.00 -41.04 17.34
C ALA A 409 -3.07 -39.54 16.98
N TRP A 410 -3.81 -39.19 15.93
CA TRP A 410 -3.99 -37.78 15.55
C TRP A 410 -4.79 -36.99 16.58
N ILE A 411 -5.86 -37.58 17.12
CA ILE A 411 -6.66 -36.96 18.18
C ILE A 411 -5.84 -36.77 19.45
N ALA A 412 -4.98 -37.73 19.83
CA ALA A 412 -4.12 -37.61 20.99
C ALA A 412 -3.12 -36.44 20.85
N ARG A 413 -2.50 -36.31 19.67
CA ARG A 413 -1.61 -35.19 19.37
C ARG A 413 -2.34 -33.83 19.41
N ALA A 414 -3.51 -33.75 18.80
CA ALA A 414 -4.31 -32.53 18.81
C ALA A 414 -4.71 -32.12 20.25
N ARG A 415 -5.07 -33.11 21.10
CA ARG A 415 -5.41 -32.87 22.48
C ARG A 415 -4.22 -32.41 23.34
N ALA A 416 -3.01 -32.88 23.04
CA ALA A 416 -1.81 -32.44 23.74
C ALA A 416 -1.53 -30.92 23.50
N ILE A 417 -1.91 -30.42 22.30
CA ILE A 417 -1.72 -29.02 21.93
C ILE A 417 -2.91 -28.16 22.45
N ALA A 418 -4.14 -28.62 22.27
CA ALA A 418 -5.36 -27.88 22.63
C ALA A 418 -6.35 -28.77 23.40
N PRO A 419 -6.17 -28.96 24.70
CA PRO A 419 -6.98 -29.90 25.53
C PRO A 419 -8.47 -29.55 25.60
N SER A 420 -8.81 -28.27 25.49
CA SER A 420 -10.18 -27.74 25.62
C SER A 420 -10.91 -27.55 24.28
N ASP A 421 -10.30 -27.87 23.14
CA ASP A 421 -10.89 -27.68 21.83
C ASP A 421 -12.17 -28.50 21.63
N ALA A 422 -13.25 -27.82 21.17
CA ALA A 422 -14.56 -28.44 20.99
C ALA A 422 -14.59 -29.42 19.80
N GLY A 423 -13.79 -29.12 18.73
CA GLY A 423 -13.68 -29.98 17.54
C GLY A 423 -13.03 -31.32 17.89
N ILE A 424 -12.00 -31.31 18.75
CA ILE A 424 -11.34 -32.54 19.23
C ILE A 424 -12.31 -33.38 20.05
N ARG A 425 -13.14 -32.76 20.88
CA ARG A 425 -14.18 -33.52 21.66
C ARG A 425 -15.18 -34.18 20.71
N LYS A 426 -15.66 -33.48 19.68
CA LYS A 426 -16.57 -34.02 18.66
C LYS A 426 -15.94 -35.21 17.91
N LEU A 427 -14.67 -35.08 17.49
CA LEU A 427 -13.95 -36.17 16.82
C LEU A 427 -13.81 -37.43 17.70
N ARG A 428 -13.59 -37.29 19.00
CA ARG A 428 -13.54 -38.42 19.94
C ARG A 428 -14.89 -39.16 19.97
N THR A 429 -15.97 -38.41 20.10
CA THR A 429 -17.33 -38.96 20.06
C THR A 429 -17.60 -39.68 18.75
N LEU A 430 -17.26 -39.05 17.61
CA LEU A 430 -17.42 -39.65 16.30
C LEU A 430 -16.60 -40.94 16.14
N LEU A 431 -15.34 -40.95 16.58
CA LEU A 431 -14.49 -42.13 16.57
C LEU A 431 -15.09 -43.28 17.39
N TRP A 432 -15.60 -42.96 18.58
CA TRP A 432 -16.27 -43.95 19.42
C TRP A 432 -17.50 -44.56 18.73
N TRP A 433 -18.39 -43.72 18.19
CA TRP A 433 -19.58 -44.16 17.46
C TRP A 433 -19.24 -45.03 16.24
N ARG A 434 -18.26 -44.64 15.44
CA ARG A 434 -17.80 -45.39 14.27
C ARG A 434 -17.18 -46.74 14.65
N ARG A 435 -16.48 -46.83 15.78
CA ARG A 435 -15.98 -48.11 16.31
C ARG A 435 -17.13 -49.03 16.72
N VAL A 436 -18.06 -48.54 17.52
CA VAL A 436 -19.22 -49.31 18.00
C VAL A 436 -20.02 -49.83 16.82
N THR A 437 -20.35 -48.97 15.85
CA THR A 437 -21.14 -49.40 14.66
C THR A 437 -20.35 -50.37 13.77
N SER A 438 -19.03 -50.34 13.77
CA SER A 438 -18.21 -51.28 12.99
C SER A 438 -18.19 -52.67 13.65
N ILE A 439 -18.30 -52.76 14.98
CA ILE A 439 -18.41 -54.03 15.72
C ILE A 439 -19.79 -54.62 15.53
N LEU A 440 -20.85 -53.80 15.67
CA LEU A 440 -22.24 -54.24 15.51
C LEU A 440 -22.60 -54.74 14.06
N ARG A 441 -21.84 -54.31 13.08
CA ARG A 441 -22.02 -54.80 11.67
C ARG A 441 -21.23 -56.10 11.39
N ARG A 442 -20.36 -56.53 12.30
CA ARG A 442 -19.57 -57.76 12.16
C ARG A 442 -20.11 -58.87 13.02
N ALA A 443 -20.95 -58.54 14.00
CA ALA A 443 -21.79 -59.47 14.75
C ALA A 443 -23.14 -59.69 14.01
#